data_760768c1f992a307db7ac050f4d00cd9
#
_entry.id   760768c1f992a307db7ac050f4d00cd9
#
_cell.length_a   1.000
_cell.length_b   1.000
_cell.length_c   1.000
_cell.angle_alpha   90.00
_cell.angle_beta   90.00
_cell.angle_gamma   90.00
#
_symmetry.space_group_name_H-M   'P 1'
#
loop_
_entity.id
_entity.type
_entity.pdbx_description
1 polymer ?
#
loop_
_entity_poly.entity_id
_entity_poly.type
_entity_poly.pdbx_seq_one_letter_code
_entity_poly.pdbx_strand_id
1 'polypeptide(L)'
;MPHTPVPADELSARIDRLRCAMSRRYPDWSMLLLDNKIDLYYFTGTMQEGALVITPGQAVLFVRHSFDCAVKESLFPDIRPMGSFRTIREAFPDIPETVHVAARTMTLQKLTLLQKHLPFAPQAADDVLSGLRAVKSEYELSCMRRAGKLHQTVIEEVAPALLRHGVSEARLCSEICTFMLDRGAMGISRYNQPAAEDVLRVASFSENSLRAS
;
A
#
# COMPACT_ATOMS: atom_id res chain seq x y z
N MET A 1 2.41 8.76 -17.98
CA MET A 1 3.49 7.80 -18.27
C MET A 1 2.94 6.39 -18.10
N PRO A 2 3.39 5.38 -18.88
CA PRO A 2 2.97 4.01 -18.63
C PRO A 2 3.37 3.61 -17.19
N HIS A 3 2.49 2.87 -16.53
CA HIS A 3 2.74 2.31 -15.20
C HIS A 3 3.94 1.36 -15.29
N THR A 4 5.00 1.63 -14.53
CA THR A 4 6.13 0.71 -14.41
C THR A 4 5.85 -0.18 -13.21
N PRO A 5 5.65 -1.49 -13.39
CA PRO A 5 5.39 -2.38 -12.27
C PRO A 5 6.59 -2.46 -11.32
N VAL A 6 6.31 -2.80 -10.06
CA VAL A 6 7.38 -3.11 -9.09
C VAL A 6 8.12 -4.35 -9.59
N PRO A 7 9.47 -4.35 -9.64
CA PRO A 7 10.26 -5.49 -10.11
C PRO A 7 9.95 -6.78 -9.35
N ALA A 8 9.97 -7.92 -10.06
CA ALA A 8 9.63 -9.21 -9.47
C ALA A 8 10.60 -9.65 -8.36
N ASP A 9 11.88 -9.34 -8.53
CA ASP A 9 12.93 -9.60 -7.53
C ASP A 9 12.74 -8.77 -6.26
N GLU A 10 12.30 -7.51 -6.37
CA GLU A 10 11.93 -6.69 -5.22
C GLU A 10 10.72 -7.28 -4.48
N LEU A 11 9.68 -7.71 -5.20
CA LEU A 11 8.50 -8.34 -4.58
C LEU A 11 8.89 -9.64 -3.86
N SER A 12 9.70 -10.48 -4.48
CA SER A 12 10.22 -11.71 -3.88
C SER A 12 11.02 -11.42 -2.61
N ALA A 13 11.96 -10.48 -2.69
CA ALA A 13 12.78 -10.08 -1.54
C ALA A 13 11.94 -9.53 -0.36
N ARG A 14 10.83 -8.84 -0.64
CA ARG A 14 9.90 -8.37 0.42
C ARG A 14 9.20 -9.53 1.11
N ILE A 15 8.73 -10.53 0.36
CA ILE A 15 8.12 -11.75 0.92
C ILE A 15 9.14 -12.51 1.77
N ASP A 16 10.37 -12.65 1.31
CA ASP A 16 11.41 -13.39 2.06
C ASP A 16 11.80 -12.66 3.35
N ARG A 17 11.94 -11.33 3.31
CA ARG A 17 12.15 -10.52 4.52
C ARG A 17 10.99 -10.66 5.50
N LEU A 18 9.75 -10.69 5.00
CA LEU A 18 8.57 -10.91 5.82
C LEU A 18 8.61 -12.28 6.51
N ARG A 19 8.87 -13.35 5.76
CA ARG A 19 8.98 -14.71 6.32
C ARG A 19 10.04 -14.78 7.42
N CYS A 20 11.22 -14.20 7.16
CA CYS A 20 12.28 -14.12 8.15
C CYS A 20 11.85 -13.37 9.43
N ALA A 21 11.20 -12.23 9.28
CA ALA A 21 10.73 -11.41 10.39
C ALA A 21 9.62 -12.11 11.19
N MET A 22 8.68 -12.75 10.50
CA MET A 22 7.61 -13.53 11.11
C MET A 22 8.19 -14.71 11.92
N SER A 23 9.12 -15.47 11.35
CA SER A 23 9.73 -16.62 12.04
C SER A 23 10.56 -16.22 13.26
N ARG A 24 11.16 -15.03 13.27
CA ARG A 24 11.86 -14.49 14.44
C ARG A 24 10.90 -14.07 15.55
N ARG A 25 9.78 -13.46 15.17
CA ARG A 25 8.82 -12.87 16.12
C ARG A 25 7.81 -13.90 16.64
N TYR A 26 7.41 -14.80 15.74
CA TYR A 26 6.40 -15.84 15.96
C TYR A 26 6.92 -17.17 15.41
N PRO A 27 7.72 -17.95 16.18
CA PRO A 27 8.36 -19.17 15.66
C PRO A 27 7.40 -20.19 15.04
N ASP A 28 6.20 -20.28 15.59
CA ASP A 28 5.17 -21.25 15.16
C ASP A 28 4.15 -20.66 14.18
N TRP A 29 4.44 -19.48 13.60
CA TRP A 29 3.50 -18.90 12.63
C TRP A 29 3.35 -19.80 11.40
N SER A 30 2.14 -19.90 10.90
CA SER A 30 1.83 -20.75 9.74
C SER A 30 1.07 -20.00 8.65
N MET A 31 0.35 -18.92 8.99
CA MET A 31 -0.41 -18.13 8.01
C MET A 31 -0.48 -16.67 8.42
N LEU A 32 -0.28 -15.79 7.44
CA LEU A 32 -0.55 -14.36 7.52
C LEU A 32 -1.55 -13.99 6.40
N LEU A 33 -2.59 -13.24 6.74
CA LEU A 33 -3.58 -12.74 5.80
C LEU A 33 -3.59 -11.21 5.81
N LEU A 34 -3.38 -10.61 4.63
CA LEU A 34 -3.37 -9.17 4.41
C LEU A 34 -4.45 -8.80 3.39
N ASP A 35 -5.14 -7.68 3.62
CA ASP A 35 -6.28 -7.26 2.81
C ASP A 35 -6.40 -5.75 2.62
N ASN A 36 -5.53 -4.97 3.26
CA ASN A 36 -5.50 -3.53 3.07
C ASN A 36 -4.64 -3.14 1.85
N LYS A 37 -5.05 -2.09 1.16
CA LYS A 37 -4.43 -1.66 -0.10
C LYS A 37 -2.94 -1.37 -0.01
N ILE A 38 -2.47 -0.84 1.12
CA ILE A 38 -1.06 -0.46 1.30
C ILE A 38 -0.18 -1.70 1.41
N ASP A 39 -0.58 -2.68 2.21
CA ASP A 39 0.18 -3.92 2.35
C ASP A 39 0.08 -4.77 1.07
N LEU A 40 -1.10 -4.82 0.42
CA LEU A 40 -1.24 -5.47 -0.88
C LEU A 40 -0.25 -4.87 -1.89
N TYR A 41 -0.24 -3.53 -2.05
CA TYR A 41 0.70 -2.89 -2.96
C TYR A 41 2.17 -3.16 -2.60
N TYR A 42 2.51 -3.09 -1.31
CA TYR A 42 3.88 -3.31 -0.85
C TYR A 42 4.40 -4.69 -1.24
N PHE A 43 3.59 -5.73 -1.03
CA PHE A 43 4.02 -7.12 -1.26
C PHE A 43 3.74 -7.63 -2.67
N THR A 44 2.79 -7.05 -3.39
CA THR A 44 2.35 -7.58 -4.68
C THR A 44 2.43 -6.60 -5.84
N GLY A 45 2.64 -5.30 -5.59
CA GLY A 45 2.68 -4.27 -6.64
C GLY A 45 1.32 -3.86 -7.18
N THR A 46 0.21 -4.37 -6.64
CA THR A 46 -1.16 -3.97 -7.01
C THR A 46 -1.99 -3.58 -5.80
N MET A 47 -2.92 -2.63 -5.97
CA MET A 47 -3.90 -2.21 -4.95
C MET A 47 -5.31 -2.73 -5.22
N GLN A 48 -5.47 -3.67 -6.14
CA GLN A 48 -6.77 -4.24 -6.45
C GLN A 48 -7.35 -4.95 -5.22
N GLU A 49 -8.67 -4.89 -5.07
CA GLU A 49 -9.36 -5.46 -3.91
C GLU A 49 -9.17 -6.98 -3.85
N GLY A 50 -8.67 -7.46 -2.73
CA GLY A 50 -8.38 -8.87 -2.55
C GLY A 50 -7.83 -9.23 -1.18
N ALA A 51 -7.21 -10.39 -1.10
CA ALA A 51 -6.51 -10.88 0.07
C ALA A 51 -5.21 -11.57 -0.34
N LEU A 52 -4.11 -11.20 0.31
CA LEU A 52 -2.83 -11.86 0.17
C LEU A 52 -2.66 -12.84 1.33
N VAL A 53 -2.53 -14.12 0.99
CA VAL A 53 -2.24 -15.19 1.95
C VAL A 53 -0.79 -15.59 1.83
N ILE A 54 -0.06 -15.52 2.93
CA ILE A 54 1.35 -15.86 3.01
C ILE A 54 1.54 -16.96 4.05
N THR A 55 2.24 -18.00 3.67
CA THR A 55 2.71 -19.08 4.55
C THR A 55 4.23 -19.18 4.48
N PRO A 56 4.89 -19.98 5.32
CA PRO A 56 6.33 -20.25 5.17
C PRO A 56 6.74 -20.72 3.77
N GLY A 57 5.86 -21.47 3.07
CA GLY A 57 6.18 -22.10 1.78
C GLY A 57 5.64 -21.37 0.55
N GLN A 58 4.57 -20.61 0.67
CA GLN A 58 3.91 -19.99 -0.49
C GLN A 58 3.30 -18.62 -0.17
N ALA A 59 3.04 -17.84 -1.22
CA ALA A 59 2.33 -16.58 -1.11
C ALA A 59 1.40 -16.45 -2.32
N VAL A 60 0.11 -16.22 -2.09
CA VAL A 60 -0.93 -16.17 -3.12
C VAL A 60 -1.78 -14.92 -2.94
N LEU A 61 -1.89 -14.14 -3.99
CA LEU A 61 -2.80 -13.00 -4.05
C LEU A 61 -4.15 -13.44 -4.64
N PHE A 62 -5.21 -13.34 -3.87
CA PHE A 62 -6.57 -13.56 -4.32
C PHE A 62 -7.23 -12.23 -4.62
N VAL A 63 -7.63 -11.99 -5.87
CA VAL A 63 -8.20 -10.72 -6.34
C VAL A 63 -9.70 -10.86 -6.55
N ARG A 64 -10.47 -10.00 -5.89
CA ARG A 64 -11.93 -10.03 -5.93
C ARG A 64 -12.51 -9.25 -7.11
N HIS A 65 -11.97 -8.08 -7.37
CA HIS A 65 -12.41 -7.19 -8.45
C HIS A 65 -11.22 -6.79 -9.31
N SER A 66 -11.48 -6.59 -10.62
CA SER A 66 -10.46 -6.13 -11.57
C SER A 66 -9.24 -7.06 -11.68
N PHE A 67 -9.47 -8.37 -11.73
CA PHE A 67 -8.41 -9.38 -11.84
C PHE A 67 -7.45 -9.09 -13.00
N ASP A 68 -7.98 -8.79 -14.19
CA ASP A 68 -7.16 -8.49 -15.37
C ASP A 68 -6.27 -7.25 -15.17
N CYS A 69 -6.72 -6.28 -14.39
CA CYS A 69 -5.90 -5.12 -14.02
C CYS A 69 -4.76 -5.55 -13.09
N ALA A 70 -5.05 -6.36 -12.07
CA ALA A 70 -4.02 -6.86 -11.16
C ALA A 70 -2.91 -7.62 -11.90
N VAL A 71 -3.27 -8.50 -12.84
CA VAL A 71 -2.32 -9.27 -13.66
C VAL A 71 -1.48 -8.36 -14.57
N LYS A 72 -2.05 -7.26 -15.09
CA LYS A 72 -1.33 -6.33 -15.97
C LYS A 72 -0.38 -5.39 -15.22
N GLU A 73 -0.73 -5.01 -13.99
CA GLU A 73 0.04 -4.02 -13.22
C GLU A 73 1.05 -4.64 -12.24
N SER A 74 0.97 -5.96 -12.00
CA SER A 74 1.80 -6.67 -11.03
C SER A 74 2.66 -7.76 -11.66
N LEU A 75 3.90 -7.89 -11.19
CA LEU A 75 4.80 -9.01 -11.50
C LEU A 75 4.82 -10.06 -10.36
N PHE A 76 3.82 -10.05 -9.49
CA PHE A 76 3.70 -11.06 -8.44
C PHE A 76 3.37 -12.43 -9.05
N PRO A 77 4.05 -13.52 -8.62
CA PRO A 77 4.02 -14.78 -9.38
C PRO A 77 2.71 -15.55 -9.30
N ASP A 78 1.96 -15.43 -8.21
CA ASP A 78 0.73 -16.22 -8.00
C ASP A 78 -0.46 -15.29 -7.68
N ILE A 79 -1.18 -14.92 -8.73
CA ILE A 79 -2.39 -14.09 -8.66
C ILE A 79 -3.57 -14.94 -9.13
N ARG A 80 -4.60 -15.07 -8.30
CA ARG A 80 -5.79 -15.88 -8.57
C ARG A 80 -7.07 -15.07 -8.44
N PRO A 81 -8.08 -15.31 -9.28
CA PRO A 81 -9.39 -14.69 -9.10
C PRO A 81 -10.09 -15.24 -7.86
N MET A 82 -10.86 -14.39 -7.17
CA MET A 82 -11.62 -14.75 -5.97
C MET A 82 -13.07 -14.27 -6.05
N GLY A 83 -14.00 -15.20 -6.17
CA GLY A 83 -15.43 -14.89 -6.07
C GLY A 83 -15.90 -14.68 -4.63
N SER A 84 -15.33 -15.42 -3.69
CA SER A 84 -15.60 -15.32 -2.25
C SER A 84 -14.41 -15.84 -1.45
N PHE A 85 -14.39 -15.61 -0.14
CA PHE A 85 -13.36 -16.16 0.74
C PHE A 85 -13.33 -17.69 0.80
N ARG A 86 -14.36 -18.37 0.28
CA ARG A 86 -14.35 -19.83 0.09
C ARG A 86 -13.21 -20.28 -0.83
N THR A 87 -12.87 -19.46 -1.85
CA THR A 87 -11.74 -19.73 -2.75
C THR A 87 -10.41 -19.85 -1.99
N ILE A 88 -10.21 -19.05 -0.94
CA ILE A 88 -9.04 -19.17 -0.06
C ILE A 88 -9.07 -20.52 0.67
N ARG A 89 -10.24 -20.93 1.20
CA ARG A 89 -10.40 -22.22 1.87
C ARG A 89 -10.11 -23.42 0.95
N GLU A 90 -10.51 -23.31 -0.30
CA GLU A 90 -10.24 -24.35 -1.31
C GLU A 90 -8.75 -24.48 -1.64
N ALA A 91 -8.04 -23.32 -1.68
CA ALA A 91 -6.60 -23.29 -1.92
C ALA A 91 -5.76 -23.68 -0.69
N PHE A 92 -6.29 -23.42 0.51
CA PHE A 92 -5.69 -23.71 1.82
C PHE A 92 -6.69 -24.49 2.68
N PRO A 93 -6.82 -25.83 2.47
CA PRO A 93 -7.80 -26.63 3.20
C PRO A 93 -7.54 -26.64 4.73
N ASP A 94 -6.28 -26.66 5.11
CA ASP A 94 -5.83 -26.69 6.49
C ASP A 94 -5.60 -25.27 7.02
N ILE A 95 -6.69 -24.58 7.36
CA ILE A 95 -6.61 -23.26 8.02
C ILE A 95 -6.11 -23.45 9.45
N PRO A 96 -5.00 -22.80 9.86
CA PRO A 96 -4.50 -22.93 11.22
C PRO A 96 -5.45 -22.27 12.22
N GLU A 97 -5.41 -22.73 13.48
CA GLU A 97 -6.19 -22.14 14.57
C GLU A 97 -5.90 -20.63 14.73
N THR A 98 -4.65 -20.24 14.56
CA THR A 98 -4.22 -18.84 14.63
C THR A 98 -3.76 -18.34 13.27
N VAL A 99 -4.37 -17.26 12.76
CA VAL A 99 -3.95 -16.54 11.56
C VAL A 99 -3.51 -15.13 11.94
N HIS A 100 -2.31 -14.77 11.48
CA HIS A 100 -1.80 -13.41 11.67
C HIS A 100 -2.49 -12.45 10.69
N VAL A 101 -2.77 -11.22 11.15
CA VAL A 101 -3.47 -10.20 10.36
C VAL A 101 -2.89 -8.80 10.62
N ALA A 102 -3.13 -7.86 9.70
CA ALA A 102 -2.89 -6.43 9.92
C ALA A 102 -4.06 -5.84 10.75
N ALA A 103 -4.03 -6.02 12.06
CA ALA A 103 -5.16 -5.74 12.95
C ALA A 103 -5.57 -4.26 12.97
N ARG A 104 -4.63 -3.31 12.80
CA ARG A 104 -4.92 -1.87 12.76
C ARG A 104 -5.85 -1.45 11.63
N THR A 105 -5.85 -2.20 10.53
CA THR A 105 -6.64 -1.88 9.33
C THR A 105 -7.78 -2.85 9.11
N MET A 106 -7.81 -3.98 9.81
CA MET A 106 -8.86 -4.99 9.75
C MET A 106 -10.10 -4.50 10.50
N THR A 107 -11.19 -4.26 9.77
CA THR A 107 -12.46 -3.93 10.42
C THR A 107 -13.11 -5.18 11.04
N LEU A 108 -13.86 -4.99 12.12
CA LEU A 108 -14.61 -6.09 12.76
C LEU A 108 -15.56 -6.77 11.75
N GLN A 109 -16.24 -5.99 10.91
CA GLN A 109 -17.13 -6.51 9.87
C GLN A 109 -16.39 -7.45 8.92
N LYS A 110 -15.20 -7.05 8.47
CA LYS A 110 -14.40 -7.84 7.54
C LYS A 110 -13.85 -9.10 8.19
N LEU A 111 -13.37 -8.99 9.42
CA LEU A 111 -12.94 -10.15 10.21
C LEU A 111 -14.09 -11.17 10.38
N THR A 112 -15.27 -10.71 10.77
CA THR A 112 -16.45 -11.57 10.91
C THR A 112 -16.81 -12.25 9.59
N LEU A 113 -16.69 -11.53 8.46
CA LEU A 113 -16.96 -12.09 7.14
C LEU A 113 -15.92 -13.14 6.74
N LEU A 114 -14.64 -12.90 7.03
CA LEU A 114 -13.55 -13.87 6.83
C LEU A 114 -13.80 -15.15 7.65
N GLN A 115 -14.11 -14.99 8.94
CA GLN A 115 -14.31 -16.10 9.87
C GLN A 115 -15.52 -17.00 9.54
N LYS A 116 -16.48 -16.51 8.76
CA LYS A 116 -17.56 -17.38 8.22
C LYS A 116 -17.04 -18.48 7.29
N HIS A 117 -15.93 -18.23 6.62
CA HIS A 117 -15.35 -19.17 5.64
C HIS A 117 -14.02 -19.78 6.10
N LEU A 118 -13.29 -19.04 6.91
CA LEU A 118 -11.95 -19.38 7.41
C LEU A 118 -12.01 -19.33 8.95
N PRO A 119 -12.32 -20.42 9.65
CA PRO A 119 -12.40 -20.42 11.10
C PRO A 119 -11.00 -20.32 11.72
N PHE A 120 -10.66 -19.17 12.29
CA PHE A 120 -9.38 -18.90 12.95
C PHE A 120 -9.49 -17.86 14.04
N ALA A 121 -8.55 -17.86 14.98
CA ALA A 121 -8.31 -16.77 15.92
C ALA A 121 -7.32 -15.76 15.32
N PRO A 122 -7.64 -14.46 15.24
CA PRO A 122 -6.75 -13.46 14.68
C PRO A 122 -5.65 -13.08 15.67
N GLN A 123 -4.42 -12.97 15.17
CA GLN A 123 -3.27 -12.42 15.89
C GLN A 123 -2.67 -11.25 15.14
N ALA A 124 -2.42 -10.13 15.81
CA ALA A 124 -1.85 -8.95 15.20
C ALA A 124 -0.39 -9.17 14.78
N ALA A 125 -0.03 -8.71 13.55
CA ALA A 125 1.34 -8.69 13.03
C ALA A 125 1.79 -7.29 12.61
N ASP A 126 1.12 -6.24 13.10
CA ASP A 126 1.34 -4.85 12.67
C ASP A 126 2.75 -4.34 12.99
N ASP A 127 3.36 -4.81 14.07
CA ASP A 127 4.74 -4.49 14.45
C ASP A 127 5.75 -5.00 13.42
N VAL A 128 5.59 -6.24 12.97
CA VAL A 128 6.41 -6.84 11.91
C VAL A 128 6.24 -6.10 10.59
N LEU A 129 4.99 -5.86 10.17
CA LEU A 129 4.68 -5.17 8.92
C LEU A 129 5.22 -3.73 8.90
N SER A 130 5.08 -3.01 10.00
CA SER A 130 5.61 -1.66 10.16
C SER A 130 7.14 -1.63 10.15
N GLY A 131 7.77 -2.57 10.84
CA GLY A 131 9.23 -2.70 10.90
C GLY A 131 9.86 -2.97 9.54
N LEU A 132 9.22 -3.83 8.72
CA LEU A 132 9.68 -4.12 7.36
C LEU A 132 9.67 -2.89 6.45
N ARG A 133 8.63 -2.05 6.54
CA ARG A 133 8.52 -0.82 5.75
C ARG A 133 9.38 0.32 6.28
N ALA A 134 9.84 0.25 7.52
CA ALA A 134 10.71 1.26 8.10
C ALA A 134 12.09 1.29 7.42
N VAL A 135 12.65 0.13 7.07
CA VAL A 135 13.93 0.00 6.36
C VAL A 135 13.66 -0.13 4.85
N LYS A 136 14.10 0.88 4.09
CA LYS A 136 13.86 0.97 2.65
C LYS A 136 14.88 0.18 1.85
N SER A 137 14.41 -0.50 0.80
CA SER A 137 15.28 -1.14 -0.18
C SER A 137 15.92 -0.11 -1.13
N GLU A 138 16.91 -0.49 -1.91
CA GLU A 138 17.50 0.40 -2.93
C GLU A 138 16.48 0.80 -4.01
N TYR A 139 15.56 -0.10 -4.36
CA TYR A 139 14.43 0.23 -5.23
C TYR A 139 13.58 1.35 -4.64
N GLU A 140 13.16 1.22 -3.37
CA GLU A 140 12.37 2.23 -2.66
C GLU A 140 13.13 3.56 -2.51
N LEU A 141 14.42 3.51 -2.19
CA LEU A 141 15.28 4.69 -2.12
C LEU A 141 15.39 5.38 -3.49
N SER A 142 15.49 4.62 -4.58
CA SER A 142 15.51 5.19 -5.93
C SER A 142 14.20 5.94 -6.26
N CYS A 143 13.06 5.38 -5.88
CA CYS A 143 11.76 6.02 -6.03
C CYS A 143 11.66 7.30 -5.19
N MET A 144 12.12 7.26 -3.92
CA MET A 144 12.14 8.41 -3.04
C MET A 144 13.06 9.52 -3.57
N ARG A 145 14.24 9.19 -4.10
CA ARG A 145 15.16 10.18 -4.69
C ARG A 145 14.54 10.86 -5.92
N ARG A 146 13.83 10.11 -6.78
CA ARG A 146 13.11 10.70 -7.93
C ARG A 146 11.98 11.63 -7.47
N ALA A 147 11.20 11.21 -6.50
CA ALA A 147 10.16 12.07 -5.91
C ALA A 147 10.76 13.32 -5.26
N GLY A 148 11.87 13.16 -4.50
CA GLY A 148 12.60 14.28 -3.90
C GLY A 148 13.08 15.31 -4.92
N LYS A 149 13.62 14.89 -6.06
CA LYS A 149 14.02 15.82 -7.14
C LYS A 149 12.83 16.60 -7.70
N LEU A 150 11.69 15.94 -7.89
CA LEU A 150 10.48 16.62 -8.35
C LEU A 150 10.01 17.67 -7.34
N HIS A 151 10.00 17.32 -6.05
CA HIS A 151 9.68 18.27 -4.97
C HIS A 151 10.67 19.42 -4.90
N GLN A 152 11.95 19.16 -5.07
CA GLN A 152 12.99 20.20 -5.12
C GLN A 152 12.69 21.20 -6.24
N THR A 153 12.43 20.73 -7.47
CA THR A 153 12.04 21.60 -8.60
C THR A 153 10.79 22.42 -8.28
N VAL A 154 9.80 21.82 -7.62
CA VAL A 154 8.58 22.56 -7.21
C VAL A 154 8.92 23.69 -6.25
N ILE A 155 9.74 23.44 -5.25
CA ILE A 155 10.05 24.42 -4.19
C ILE A 155 11.00 25.52 -4.71
N GLU A 156 12.01 25.15 -5.50
CA GLU A 156 13.07 26.07 -5.91
C GLU A 156 12.73 26.87 -7.17
N GLU A 157 11.89 26.33 -8.04
CA GLU A 157 11.63 26.93 -9.37
C GLU A 157 10.14 27.25 -9.58
N VAL A 158 9.25 26.26 -9.41
CA VAL A 158 7.83 26.37 -9.82
C VAL A 158 7.05 27.24 -8.88
N ALA A 159 7.11 27.01 -7.58
CA ALA A 159 6.37 27.78 -6.59
C ALA A 159 6.80 29.26 -6.56
N PRO A 160 8.11 29.60 -6.58
CA PRO A 160 8.53 31.00 -6.70
C PRO A 160 8.05 31.68 -7.98
N ALA A 161 8.06 31.00 -9.11
CA ALA A 161 7.57 31.56 -10.39
C ALA A 161 6.05 31.81 -10.41
N LEU A 162 5.29 31.05 -9.64
CA LEU A 162 3.84 31.18 -9.51
C LEU A 162 3.43 32.20 -8.46
N LEU A 163 4.29 32.48 -7.47
CA LEU A 163 4.04 33.46 -6.41
C LEU A 163 4.09 34.87 -6.98
N ARG A 164 2.92 35.46 -7.18
CA ARG A 164 2.72 36.84 -7.64
C ARG A 164 1.61 37.52 -6.88
N HIS A 165 1.60 38.81 -6.88
CA HIS A 165 0.53 39.57 -6.23
C HIS A 165 -0.84 39.19 -6.78
N GLY A 166 -1.79 38.87 -5.88
CA GLY A 166 -3.15 38.46 -6.24
C GLY A 166 -3.32 36.97 -6.58
N VAL A 167 -2.27 36.13 -6.51
CA VAL A 167 -2.47 34.68 -6.63
C VAL A 167 -3.21 34.15 -5.41
N SER A 168 -4.24 33.35 -5.62
CA SER A 168 -4.92 32.64 -4.53
C SER A 168 -4.19 31.35 -4.15
N GLU A 169 -4.37 30.92 -2.90
CA GLU A 169 -3.84 29.62 -2.40
C GLU A 169 -4.32 28.46 -3.26
N ALA A 170 -5.60 28.43 -3.59
CA ALA A 170 -6.20 27.41 -4.45
C ALA A 170 -5.57 27.37 -5.86
N ARG A 171 -5.28 28.55 -6.44
CA ARG A 171 -4.63 28.64 -7.75
C ARG A 171 -3.21 28.11 -7.70
N LEU A 172 -2.44 28.50 -6.69
CA LEU A 172 -1.06 28.02 -6.50
C LEU A 172 -1.05 26.49 -6.35
N CYS A 173 -1.88 25.94 -5.46
CA CYS A 173 -1.99 24.49 -5.27
C CYS A 173 -2.36 23.75 -6.55
N SER A 174 -3.34 24.28 -7.30
CA SER A 174 -3.79 23.66 -8.56
C SER A 174 -2.68 23.64 -9.62
N GLU A 175 -1.94 24.74 -9.79
CA GLU A 175 -0.84 24.79 -10.77
C GLU A 175 0.34 23.89 -10.39
N ILE A 176 0.70 23.84 -9.11
CA ILE A 176 1.72 22.89 -8.60
C ILE A 176 1.25 21.45 -8.82
N CYS A 177 0.00 21.15 -8.49
CA CYS A 177 -0.55 19.80 -8.67
C CYS A 177 -0.49 19.38 -10.15
N THR A 178 -0.92 20.25 -11.07
CA THR A 178 -0.85 20.01 -12.52
C THR A 178 0.59 19.74 -12.96
N PHE A 179 1.53 20.58 -12.53
CA PHE A 179 2.95 20.40 -12.84
C PHE A 179 3.49 19.03 -12.38
N MET A 180 3.08 18.58 -11.18
CA MET A 180 3.51 17.30 -10.62
C MET A 180 2.85 16.12 -11.36
N LEU A 181 1.56 16.21 -11.68
CA LEU A 181 0.82 15.19 -12.43
C LEU A 181 1.41 14.97 -13.83
N ASP A 182 1.75 16.04 -14.55
CA ASP A 182 2.40 15.98 -15.86
C ASP A 182 3.77 15.24 -15.81
N ARG A 183 4.38 15.16 -14.62
CA ARG A 183 5.65 14.48 -14.37
C ARG A 183 5.51 13.13 -13.68
N GLY A 184 4.30 12.59 -13.64
CA GLY A 184 4.01 11.25 -13.18
C GLY A 184 3.71 11.10 -11.70
N ALA A 185 3.46 12.20 -10.98
CA ALA A 185 2.87 12.10 -9.65
C ALA A 185 1.44 11.56 -9.74
N MET A 186 1.02 10.77 -8.76
CA MET A 186 -0.31 10.16 -8.77
C MET A 186 -1.44 11.09 -8.28
N GLY A 187 -1.10 12.26 -7.74
CA GLY A 187 -2.07 13.23 -7.22
C GLY A 187 -2.77 12.84 -5.94
N ILE A 188 -2.58 11.62 -5.45
CA ILE A 188 -3.20 11.12 -4.22
C ILE A 188 -2.10 10.56 -3.31
N SER A 189 -2.06 11.02 -2.07
CA SER A 189 -1.25 10.43 -1.00
C SER A 189 -2.13 9.56 -0.12
N ARG A 190 -1.72 8.29 0.06
CA ARG A 190 -2.42 7.33 0.91
C ARG A 190 -1.60 7.00 2.14
N TYR A 191 -2.27 6.96 3.26
CA TYR A 191 -1.68 6.61 4.55
C TYR A 191 -2.21 5.27 5.04
N ASN A 192 -1.46 4.60 5.90
CA ASN A 192 -1.89 3.34 6.50
C ASN A 192 -2.86 3.59 7.69
N GLN A 193 -3.84 4.45 7.45
CA GLN A 193 -4.94 4.73 8.37
C GLN A 193 -6.25 4.70 7.58
N PRO A 194 -7.34 4.20 8.15
CA PRO A 194 -8.64 4.21 7.49
C PRO A 194 -9.04 5.63 7.08
N ALA A 195 -9.48 5.79 5.83
CA ALA A 195 -9.94 7.06 5.25
C ALA A 195 -8.91 8.20 5.22
N ALA A 196 -7.62 7.92 5.42
CA ALA A 196 -6.56 8.92 5.35
C ALA A 196 -5.99 8.98 3.92
N GLU A 197 -6.64 9.76 3.07
CA GLU A 197 -6.18 10.05 1.70
C GLU A 197 -6.18 11.56 1.49
N ASP A 198 -5.04 12.13 1.06
CA ASP A 198 -4.94 13.53 0.66
C ASP A 198 -4.90 13.62 -0.88
N VAL A 199 -5.83 14.36 -1.46
CA VAL A 199 -5.88 14.58 -2.91
C VAL A 199 -5.14 15.86 -3.30
N LEU A 200 -5.23 16.88 -2.47
CA LEU A 200 -4.56 18.17 -2.67
C LEU A 200 -4.12 18.70 -1.31
N ARG A 201 -2.83 18.90 -1.13
CA ARG A 201 -2.36 19.56 0.10
C ARG A 201 -2.61 21.05 0.01
N VAL A 202 -3.06 21.63 1.11
CA VAL A 202 -3.35 23.06 1.22
C VAL A 202 -2.04 23.82 1.38
N ALA A 203 -1.79 24.80 0.52
CA ALA A 203 -0.86 25.89 0.81
C ALA A 203 -1.66 27.01 1.44
N SER A 204 -1.17 27.57 2.54
CA SER A 204 -1.85 28.64 3.27
C SER A 204 -0.93 29.83 3.42
N PHE A 205 -1.47 31.03 3.26
CA PHE A 205 -0.76 32.30 3.40
C PHE A 205 -1.37 33.15 4.50
N SER A 206 -0.54 34.08 5.06
CA SER A 206 -1.01 35.10 5.98
C SER A 206 -1.84 34.53 7.13
N GLU A 207 -3.01 35.09 7.41
CA GLU A 207 -3.90 34.67 8.50
C GLU A 207 -4.44 33.25 8.34
N ASN A 208 -4.57 32.75 7.10
CA ASN A 208 -5.02 31.38 6.85
C ASN A 208 -4.00 30.35 7.32
N SER A 209 -2.71 30.69 7.34
CA SER A 209 -1.67 29.79 7.84
C SER A 209 -1.74 29.56 9.37
N LEU A 210 -2.48 30.39 10.08
CA LEU A 210 -2.70 30.28 11.53
C LEU A 210 -3.92 29.41 11.90
N ARG A 211 -4.71 29.00 10.92
CA ARG A 211 -5.88 28.15 11.15
C ARG A 211 -5.46 26.69 11.07
N ALA A 212 -5.87 25.90 12.06
CA ALA A 212 -5.75 24.46 11.98
C ALA A 212 -6.61 23.93 10.83
N SER A 213 -6.03 23.14 9.95
CA SER A 213 -6.73 22.45 8.86
C SER A 213 -7.45 21.21 9.37
#